data_a5371d5e001e5595fabdd3ef2c56e5dd
#
_entry.id   a5371d5e001e5595fabdd3ef2c56e5dd
#
_cell.length_a   1.000
_cell.length_b   1.000
_cell.length_c   1.000
_cell.angle_alpha   90.00
_cell.angle_beta   90.00
_cell.angle_gamma   90.00
#
_symmetry.space_group_name_H-M   'P 1'
#
loop_
_entity.id
_entity.type
_entity.pdbx_description
1 polymer ?
#
loop_
_entity_poly.entity_id
_entity_poly.type
_entity_poly.pdbx_seq_one_letter_code
_entity_poly.pdbx_strand_id
1 'polypeptide(L)'
;MRSIQLAIFHHKKNQDKTSVIPPAVYFLWLKPDMLEQPIKEKEANMRIPAKSMIVILSIFTIGFVAWSNFVAASLSQEEELGKKLFFDKISSPDSISCAACHGPATGFTGPNPGVNKHTVMYRGAVPQRFGNRKPPSAAYAAFSPIFHYDEVEGLFVGGNFWDGRATGEALGNPAADQALGPFLNPVEQNNPSKQAVCEQVAASKYAALFEEVWGEGSLDCSTTETVDATYDRVGLSIAAYEASLEVSPFNSKYDYFLAGMAELTDQEAWGLSLFNGKGMCSACHPSDLGPNNELPLFTDNTFDNLGVPKNPENPFYDMDKVYLDDGSPINPLGQDWIDPGLGGFLQTRPEWADMADENMGKHKVPTLRNVGKANGKNFPKAFTHNGVFKSLKEVVHFYNTRDVEDWPPPEVAKNINSDELGDLGLTDEEEDAIVAFMMTLSDGYQPR
;
A
#
# COMPACT_ATOMS: atom_id res chain seq x y z
N MET A 1 5.89 -41.75 -27.94
CA MET A 1 4.43 -41.94 -27.98
C MET A 1 4.01 -42.41 -26.58
N ARG A 2 3.56 -41.55 -25.71
CA ARG A 2 2.76 -41.84 -24.50
C ARG A 2 1.77 -40.72 -24.38
N SER A 3 0.51 -41.10 -24.41
CA SER A 3 -0.68 -40.25 -24.37
C SER A 3 -0.88 -39.65 -22.97
N ILE A 4 -1.10 -38.35 -22.90
CA ILE A 4 -1.56 -37.68 -21.68
C ILE A 4 -3.08 -37.64 -21.75
N GLN A 5 -3.74 -38.30 -20.80
CA GLN A 5 -5.19 -38.23 -20.61
C GLN A 5 -5.52 -37.00 -19.72
N LEU A 6 -6.32 -36.11 -20.27
CA LEU A 6 -6.95 -35.00 -19.52
C LEU A 6 -8.10 -35.58 -18.66
N ALA A 7 -8.03 -35.41 -17.36
CA ALA A 7 -9.13 -35.68 -16.44
C ALA A 7 -9.93 -34.38 -16.21
N ILE A 8 -11.15 -34.35 -16.72
CA ILE A 8 -12.13 -33.27 -16.49
C ILE A 8 -12.85 -33.59 -15.18
N PHE A 9 -12.61 -32.79 -14.12
CA PHE A 9 -13.42 -32.84 -12.91
C PHE A 9 -14.55 -31.82 -12.99
N HIS A 10 -15.79 -32.33 -13.05
CA HIS A 10 -17.00 -31.56 -12.84
C HIS A 10 -17.14 -31.24 -11.34
N HIS A 11 -17.12 -29.97 -10.95
CA HIS A 11 -17.53 -29.56 -9.60
C HIS A 11 -18.86 -28.83 -9.65
N LYS A 12 -19.81 -29.36 -8.88
CA LYS A 12 -21.16 -28.86 -8.70
C LYS A 12 -21.15 -27.48 -8.03
N LYS A 13 -21.87 -26.52 -8.65
CA LYS A 13 -22.23 -25.23 -8.04
C LYS A 13 -23.05 -25.47 -6.76
N ASN A 14 -22.57 -24.95 -5.63
CA ASN A 14 -23.42 -24.56 -4.51
C ASN A 14 -23.39 -23.03 -4.45
N GLN A 15 -24.56 -22.43 -4.72
CA GLN A 15 -24.81 -21.00 -4.50
C GLN A 15 -25.13 -20.81 -3.02
N ASP A 16 -24.45 -19.90 -2.39
CA ASP A 16 -24.95 -18.83 -1.51
C ASP A 16 -23.82 -18.34 -0.59
N LYS A 17 -23.34 -17.15 -0.89
CA LYS A 17 -22.99 -16.11 0.09
C LYS A 17 -22.57 -14.86 -0.67
N THR A 18 -23.37 -13.82 -0.49
CA THR A 18 -23.15 -12.48 -1.02
C THR A 18 -21.87 -11.87 -0.45
N SER A 19 -20.82 -11.88 -1.24
CA SER A 19 -19.66 -10.98 -1.03
C SER A 19 -19.97 -9.67 -1.74
N VAL A 20 -20.06 -8.58 -0.99
CA VAL A 20 -20.16 -7.23 -1.53
C VAL A 20 -18.78 -6.87 -2.07
N ILE A 21 -18.60 -7.02 -3.37
CA ILE A 21 -17.46 -6.47 -4.10
C ILE A 21 -17.79 -5.01 -4.38
N PRO A 22 -16.91 -4.05 -4.05
CA PRO A 22 -17.14 -2.66 -4.43
C PRO A 22 -17.22 -2.52 -5.95
N PRO A 23 -17.98 -1.55 -6.49
CA PRO A 23 -18.21 -1.43 -7.92
C PRO A 23 -16.89 -1.18 -8.65
N ALA A 24 -16.52 -2.12 -9.50
CA ALA A 24 -15.44 -1.94 -10.45
C ALA A 24 -15.76 -0.76 -11.36
N VAL A 25 -14.84 0.18 -11.48
CA VAL A 25 -14.95 1.29 -12.43
C VAL A 25 -14.75 0.72 -13.82
N TYR A 26 -15.86 0.44 -14.51
CA TYR A 26 -15.82 0.00 -15.89
C TYR A 26 -15.46 1.18 -16.81
N PHE A 27 -14.24 1.21 -17.32
CA PHE A 27 -13.90 1.99 -18.49
C PHE A 27 -14.41 1.26 -19.73
N LEU A 28 -15.45 1.80 -20.39
CA LEU A 28 -15.90 1.32 -21.70
C LEU A 28 -14.86 1.70 -22.75
N TRP A 29 -14.03 0.74 -23.15
CA TRP A 29 -13.15 0.85 -24.31
C TRP A 29 -13.94 0.58 -25.59
N LEU A 30 -14.05 1.59 -26.44
CA LEU A 30 -14.43 1.39 -27.85
C LEU A 30 -13.17 0.89 -28.58
N LYS A 31 -13.24 -0.31 -29.16
CA LYS A 31 -12.15 -0.89 -29.96
C LYS A 31 -11.84 -0.03 -31.18
N PRO A 32 -10.56 0.16 -31.57
CA PRO A 32 -10.14 0.95 -32.73
C PRO A 32 -10.52 0.37 -34.09
N ASP A 33 -11.02 -0.84 -34.18
CA ASP A 33 -11.09 -1.61 -35.44
C ASP A 33 -12.30 -1.32 -36.33
N MET A 34 -13.06 -0.24 -36.08
CA MET A 34 -14.22 0.13 -36.91
C MET A 34 -14.03 1.36 -37.80
N LEU A 35 -12.81 1.77 -38.12
CA LEU A 35 -12.54 2.94 -38.94
C LEU A 35 -11.77 2.67 -40.25
N GLU A 36 -11.73 1.44 -40.77
CA GLU A 36 -11.21 1.19 -42.11
C GLU A 36 -12.26 0.50 -43.02
N GLN A 37 -13.16 1.29 -43.55
CA GLN A 37 -13.88 0.96 -44.80
C GLN A 37 -13.71 2.13 -45.79
N PRO A 38 -13.24 1.90 -47.00
CA PRO A 38 -13.04 2.96 -48.00
C PRO A 38 -14.38 3.50 -48.50
N ILE A 39 -14.59 4.79 -48.27
CA ILE A 39 -15.73 5.52 -48.83
C ILE A 39 -15.54 5.67 -50.34
N LYS A 40 -16.35 4.98 -51.14
CA LYS A 40 -16.45 5.25 -52.56
C LYS A 40 -17.15 6.60 -52.75
N GLU A 41 -16.42 7.55 -53.32
CA GLU A 41 -16.97 8.83 -53.80
C GLU A 41 -18.14 8.59 -54.75
N LYS A 42 -19.31 9.06 -54.34
CA LYS A 42 -20.40 9.46 -55.22
C LYS A 42 -20.71 10.92 -54.94
N GLU A 43 -20.32 11.79 -55.87
CA GLU A 43 -20.75 13.16 -55.90
C GLU A 43 -22.29 13.24 -55.94
N ALA A 44 -22.89 13.74 -54.86
CA ALA A 44 -24.26 14.18 -54.86
C ALA A 44 -24.32 15.57 -54.22
N ASN A 45 -24.55 16.56 -55.07
CA ASN A 45 -24.84 17.95 -54.69
C ASN A 45 -26.02 18.00 -53.72
N MET A 46 -25.80 18.14 -52.44
CA MET A 46 -26.82 18.36 -51.45
C MET A 46 -26.59 19.68 -50.74
N ARG A 47 -27.36 20.71 -51.10
CA ARG A 47 -27.40 21.99 -50.37
C ARG A 47 -28.07 21.74 -49.01
N ILE A 48 -27.29 21.79 -47.94
CA ILE A 48 -27.80 21.71 -46.57
C ILE A 48 -28.41 23.08 -46.18
N PRO A 49 -29.69 23.14 -45.78
CA PRO A 49 -30.30 24.39 -45.36
C PRO A 49 -29.71 24.88 -44.03
N ALA A 50 -29.46 26.19 -43.89
CA ALA A 50 -28.79 26.84 -42.78
C ALA A 50 -29.36 26.56 -41.38
N LYS A 51 -30.55 25.99 -41.26
CA LYS A 51 -31.16 25.58 -39.99
C LYS A 51 -30.58 24.27 -39.41
N SER A 52 -29.96 23.40 -40.23
CA SER A 52 -29.37 22.15 -39.79
C SER A 52 -27.94 22.33 -39.22
N MET A 53 -27.25 23.40 -39.60
CA MET A 53 -25.91 23.71 -39.06
C MET A 53 -25.91 24.14 -37.58
N ILE A 54 -27.01 24.76 -37.10
CA ILE A 54 -27.14 25.22 -35.72
C ILE A 54 -27.34 24.04 -34.74
N VAL A 55 -28.03 22.97 -35.19
CA VAL A 55 -28.25 21.78 -34.35
C VAL A 55 -26.99 20.93 -34.19
N ILE A 56 -26.15 20.85 -35.24
CA ILE A 56 -24.90 20.10 -35.19
C ILE A 56 -23.87 20.81 -34.31
N LEU A 57 -23.80 22.16 -34.34
CA LEU A 57 -22.91 22.94 -33.47
C LEU A 57 -23.34 22.87 -31.99
N SER A 58 -24.68 22.76 -31.74
CA SER A 58 -25.21 22.64 -30.36
C SER A 58 -24.94 21.27 -29.74
N ILE A 59 -24.84 20.20 -30.53
CA ILE A 59 -24.51 18.85 -30.02
C ILE A 59 -23.01 18.75 -29.70
N PHE A 60 -22.14 19.42 -30.48
CA PHE A 60 -20.70 19.45 -30.18
C PHE A 60 -20.37 20.30 -28.97
N THR A 61 -21.10 21.40 -28.71
CA THR A 61 -20.88 22.24 -27.53
C THR A 61 -21.41 21.61 -26.25
N ILE A 62 -22.49 20.80 -26.30
CA ILE A 62 -22.98 20.06 -25.11
C ILE A 62 -22.06 18.88 -24.77
N GLY A 63 -21.45 18.21 -25.75
CA GLY A 63 -20.48 17.17 -25.55
C GLY A 63 -19.16 17.66 -24.93
N PHE A 64 -18.74 18.90 -25.22
CA PHE A 64 -17.48 19.48 -24.73
C PHE A 64 -17.62 20.07 -23.31
N VAL A 65 -18.83 20.47 -22.88
CA VAL A 65 -19.08 20.98 -21.53
C VAL A 65 -19.30 19.85 -20.52
N ALA A 66 -19.68 18.64 -20.97
CA ALA A 66 -19.81 17.48 -20.07
C ALA A 66 -18.47 16.87 -19.64
N TRP A 67 -17.34 17.23 -20.26
CA TRP A 67 -16.03 16.67 -19.98
C TRP A 67 -15.15 17.52 -19.04
N SER A 68 -15.62 18.68 -18.61
CA SER A 68 -14.86 19.58 -17.72
C SER A 68 -15.27 19.54 -16.24
N ASN A 69 -16.19 18.67 -15.85
CA ASN A 69 -16.49 18.40 -14.46
C ASN A 69 -16.04 16.98 -14.09
N PHE A 70 -14.75 16.75 -14.01
CA PHE A 70 -14.21 15.74 -13.11
C PHE A 70 -14.48 16.28 -11.68
N VAL A 71 -15.70 16.12 -11.22
CA VAL A 71 -16.01 16.25 -9.80
C VAL A 71 -15.19 15.16 -9.13
N ALA A 72 -14.18 15.53 -8.38
CA ALA A 72 -13.56 14.60 -7.46
C ALA A 72 -14.71 13.88 -6.74
N ALA A 73 -14.80 12.56 -6.87
CA ALA A 73 -15.85 11.81 -6.23
C ALA A 73 -15.77 12.15 -4.73
N SER A 74 -16.85 12.67 -4.17
CA SER A 74 -16.93 12.93 -2.74
C SER A 74 -16.79 11.58 -2.02
N LEU A 75 -16.08 11.57 -0.90
CA LEU A 75 -16.02 10.40 -0.05
C LEU A 75 -17.45 9.92 0.30
N SER A 76 -17.66 8.63 0.38
CA SER A 76 -18.84 8.04 1.00
C SER A 76 -18.88 8.41 2.50
N GLN A 77 -20.01 8.22 3.17
CA GLN A 77 -20.11 8.49 4.60
C GLN A 77 -19.15 7.63 5.44
N GLU A 78 -18.95 6.37 5.05
CA GLU A 78 -18.00 5.47 5.71
C GLU A 78 -16.54 5.91 5.49
N GLU A 79 -16.16 6.29 4.27
CA GLU A 79 -14.83 6.85 3.96
C GLU A 79 -14.60 8.18 4.71
N GLU A 80 -15.61 9.04 4.81
CA GLU A 80 -15.52 10.29 5.58
C GLU A 80 -15.37 10.02 7.08
N LEU A 81 -16.06 9.02 7.62
CA LEU A 81 -15.88 8.56 9.00
C LEU A 81 -14.45 8.04 9.20
N GLY A 82 -13.98 7.17 8.33
CA GLY A 82 -12.62 6.64 8.36
C GLY A 82 -11.56 7.72 8.29
N LYS A 83 -11.76 8.74 7.45
CA LYS A 83 -10.90 9.93 7.39
C LYS A 83 -10.84 10.66 8.72
N LYS A 84 -11.99 10.89 9.37
CA LYS A 84 -12.01 11.54 10.69
C LYS A 84 -11.25 10.74 11.73
N LEU A 85 -11.46 9.43 11.78
CA LEU A 85 -10.74 8.52 12.66
C LEU A 85 -9.21 8.52 12.39
N PHE A 86 -8.80 8.52 11.12
CA PHE A 86 -7.39 8.53 10.72
C PHE A 86 -6.63 9.79 11.15
N PHE A 87 -7.32 10.94 11.17
CA PHE A 87 -6.72 12.22 11.55
C PHE A 87 -6.93 12.61 13.01
N ASP A 88 -7.82 11.92 13.74
CA ASP A 88 -8.09 12.22 15.15
C ASP A 88 -7.01 11.59 16.05
N LYS A 89 -6.80 12.25 17.19
CA LYS A 89 -5.77 11.84 18.16
C LYS A 89 -6.33 10.86 19.20
N ILE A 90 -6.76 9.71 18.73
CA ILE A 90 -7.26 8.63 19.59
C ILE A 90 -6.08 7.91 20.24
N SER A 91 -5.46 8.55 21.21
CA SER A 91 -4.23 8.01 21.86
C SER A 91 -4.19 8.38 23.35
N SER A 92 -3.35 7.73 24.12
CA SER A 92 -3.16 7.98 25.56
C SER A 92 -1.68 8.23 25.88
N PRO A 93 -1.25 9.47 26.20
CA PRO A 93 -2.05 10.70 26.16
C PRO A 93 -2.55 11.09 24.75
N ASP A 94 -3.60 11.90 24.69
CA ASP A 94 -4.17 12.46 23.45
C ASP A 94 -3.15 13.36 22.73
N SER A 95 -2.31 12.78 21.87
CA SER A 95 -1.16 13.45 21.27
C SER A 95 -0.91 13.12 19.82
N ILE A 96 -1.20 11.89 19.38
CA ILE A 96 -0.90 11.42 18.02
C ILE A 96 -2.12 10.78 17.34
N SER A 97 -2.14 10.86 16.01
CA SER A 97 -3.11 10.23 15.12
C SER A 97 -2.38 9.29 14.14
N CYS A 98 -3.09 8.50 13.33
CA CYS A 98 -2.49 7.72 12.25
C CYS A 98 -1.69 8.62 11.30
N ALA A 99 -2.24 9.80 10.96
CA ALA A 99 -1.58 10.79 10.10
C ALA A 99 -0.26 11.34 10.65
N ALA A 100 0.02 11.21 11.95
CA ALA A 100 1.30 11.62 12.53
C ALA A 100 2.48 10.79 12.01
N CYS A 101 2.24 9.51 11.66
CA CYS A 101 3.22 8.59 11.10
C CYS A 101 2.95 8.28 9.62
N HIS A 102 1.72 8.48 9.13
CA HIS A 102 1.28 8.19 7.76
C HIS A 102 0.80 9.47 7.06
N GLY A 103 1.75 10.35 6.67
CA GLY A 103 1.44 11.68 6.13
C GLY A 103 1.00 11.64 4.66
N PRO A 104 -0.14 12.28 4.29
CA PRO A 104 -0.63 12.30 2.90
C PRO A 104 0.35 12.88 1.90
N ALA A 105 1.06 13.95 2.27
CA ALA A 105 2.00 14.64 1.40
C ALA A 105 3.24 13.81 1.02
N THR A 106 3.49 12.71 1.73
CA THR A 106 4.63 11.82 1.52
C THR A 106 4.20 10.44 0.99
N GLY A 107 2.96 10.31 0.53
CA GLY A 107 2.39 9.03 0.10
C GLY A 107 1.98 8.15 1.28
N PHE A 108 1.41 8.76 2.32
CA PHE A 108 0.92 8.08 3.53
C PHE A 108 1.98 7.24 4.25
N THR A 109 3.21 7.72 4.27
CA THR A 109 4.33 7.20 5.06
C THR A 109 4.96 8.35 5.84
N GLY A 110 6.12 8.15 6.46
CA GLY A 110 6.79 9.09 7.36
C GLY A 110 6.83 10.55 6.89
N PRO A 111 6.08 11.48 7.52
CA PRO A 111 5.97 12.87 7.07
C PRO A 111 7.06 13.80 7.58
N ASN A 112 7.90 13.38 8.52
CA ASN A 112 8.89 14.24 9.17
C ASN A 112 10.29 14.05 8.58
N PRO A 113 10.87 15.08 7.93
CA PRO A 113 12.18 14.96 7.28
C PRO A 113 13.33 14.70 8.27
N GLY A 114 13.26 15.24 9.49
CA GLY A 114 14.27 15.00 10.52
C GLY A 114 14.24 13.56 11.01
N VAL A 115 13.05 13.00 11.24
CA VAL A 115 12.90 11.59 11.61
C VAL A 115 13.38 10.69 10.49
N ASN A 116 12.96 10.91 9.25
CA ASN A 116 13.36 10.10 8.10
C ASN A 116 14.87 10.11 7.85
N LYS A 117 15.52 11.26 8.09
CA LYS A 117 16.96 11.41 7.91
C LYS A 117 17.77 10.63 8.95
N HIS A 118 17.27 10.52 10.18
CA HIS A 118 17.98 9.97 11.34
C HIS A 118 17.34 8.67 11.83
N THR A 119 16.52 8.77 12.85
CA THR A 119 15.99 7.61 13.59
C THR A 119 15.03 6.74 12.78
N VAL A 120 14.32 7.31 11.82
CA VAL A 120 13.28 6.69 10.96
C VAL A 120 12.05 6.22 11.74
N MET A 121 12.23 5.66 12.92
CA MET A 121 11.16 5.21 13.79
C MET A 121 10.45 6.40 14.43
N TYR A 122 9.14 6.43 14.27
CA TYR A 122 8.31 7.48 14.86
C TYR A 122 8.05 7.16 16.34
N ARG A 123 8.07 8.21 17.16
CA ARG A 123 7.68 8.07 18.57
C ARG A 123 6.18 7.86 18.68
N GLY A 124 5.77 7.08 19.67
CA GLY A 124 4.39 6.92 20.05
C GLY A 124 3.84 8.10 20.85
N ALA A 125 2.63 7.92 21.42
CA ALA A 125 1.99 8.87 22.31
C ALA A 125 2.83 9.17 23.54
N VAL A 126 3.54 8.17 24.05
CA VAL A 126 4.53 8.33 25.12
C VAL A 126 5.89 8.70 24.50
N PRO A 127 6.45 9.90 24.80
CA PRO A 127 7.57 10.46 24.03
C PRO A 127 8.86 9.62 23.98
N GLN A 128 9.09 8.74 24.96
CA GLN A 128 10.28 7.89 25.03
C GLN A 128 10.09 6.53 24.37
N ARG A 129 8.86 6.22 23.88
CA ARG A 129 8.54 4.93 23.28
C ARG A 129 8.51 5.03 21.77
N PHE A 130 9.24 4.14 21.10
CA PHE A 130 9.37 4.10 19.65
C PHE A 130 9.02 2.71 19.14
N GLY A 131 8.37 2.66 17.97
CA GLY A 131 8.22 1.42 17.23
C GLY A 131 9.55 0.85 16.74
N ASN A 132 9.53 -0.40 16.30
CA ASN A 132 10.72 -1.11 15.84
C ASN A 132 10.95 -0.99 14.32
N ARG A 133 9.94 -0.56 13.57
CA ARG A 133 9.95 -0.50 12.10
C ARG A 133 9.51 0.86 11.59
N LYS A 134 9.96 1.18 10.37
CA LYS A 134 9.49 2.33 9.62
C LYS A 134 7.99 2.19 9.30
N PRO A 135 7.17 3.27 9.41
CA PRO A 135 5.80 3.26 8.93
C PRO A 135 5.73 2.91 7.43
N PRO A 136 5.10 1.80 7.02
CA PRO A 136 4.84 1.51 5.61
C PRO A 136 3.86 2.54 5.03
N SER A 137 3.66 2.53 3.71
CA SER A 137 2.59 3.34 3.13
C SER A 137 1.22 2.77 3.51
N ALA A 138 0.31 3.63 4.00
CA ALA A 138 -1.11 3.28 4.14
C ALA A 138 -1.85 3.40 2.79
N ALA A 139 -1.33 4.20 1.85
CA ALA A 139 -1.87 4.22 0.49
C ALA A 139 -1.65 2.85 -0.18
N TYR A 140 -2.71 2.38 -0.84
CA TYR A 140 -2.78 1.08 -1.50
C TYR A 140 -2.69 -0.16 -0.59
N ALA A 141 -2.58 0.01 0.74
CA ALA A 141 -2.56 -1.09 1.70
C ALA A 141 -3.88 -1.87 1.76
N ALA A 142 -5.00 -1.21 1.47
CA ALA A 142 -6.33 -1.81 1.46
C ALA A 142 -6.55 -2.85 0.34
N PHE A 143 -5.66 -2.90 -0.66
CA PHE A 143 -5.72 -3.87 -1.75
C PHE A 143 -4.89 -5.14 -1.49
N SER A 144 -4.26 -5.26 -0.34
CA SER A 144 -3.56 -6.48 0.07
C SER A 144 -4.56 -7.64 0.23
N PRO A 145 -4.30 -8.84 -0.33
CA PRO A 145 -5.17 -10.00 -0.10
C PRO A 145 -5.09 -10.48 1.36
N ILE A 146 -6.07 -11.24 1.78
CA ILE A 146 -6.03 -11.97 3.06
C ILE A 146 -4.77 -12.83 3.08
N PHE A 147 -4.08 -12.83 4.22
CA PHE A 147 -2.84 -13.58 4.39
C PHE A 147 -3.09 -15.08 4.26
N HIS A 148 -2.31 -15.73 3.43
CA HIS A 148 -2.40 -17.17 3.20
C HIS A 148 -1.06 -17.73 2.71
N TYR A 149 -0.92 -19.04 2.79
CA TYR A 149 0.13 -19.78 2.13
C TYR A 149 -0.36 -20.26 0.76
N ASP A 150 0.33 -19.90 -0.31
CA ASP A 150 0.10 -20.42 -1.65
C ASP A 150 0.87 -21.73 -1.82
N GLU A 151 0.15 -22.86 -1.84
CA GLU A 151 0.75 -24.19 -1.96
C GLU A 151 1.37 -24.45 -3.34
N VAL A 152 1.00 -23.68 -4.38
CA VAL A 152 1.50 -23.87 -5.75
C VAL A 152 2.87 -23.22 -5.89
N GLU A 153 2.98 -21.98 -5.39
CA GLU A 153 4.22 -21.21 -5.45
C GLU A 153 5.14 -21.47 -4.25
N GLY A 154 4.60 -22.04 -3.16
CA GLY A 154 5.35 -22.32 -1.94
C GLY A 154 5.69 -21.05 -1.13
N LEU A 155 4.84 -20.03 -1.21
CA LEU A 155 5.08 -18.71 -0.66
C LEU A 155 3.91 -18.24 0.22
N PHE A 156 4.22 -17.37 1.19
CA PHE A 156 3.19 -16.61 1.90
C PHE A 156 2.86 -15.34 1.14
N VAL A 157 1.56 -15.02 1.07
CA VAL A 157 1.04 -13.87 0.31
C VAL A 157 0.03 -13.11 1.15
N GLY A 158 0.02 -11.79 1.05
CA GLY A 158 -1.03 -10.95 1.63
C GLY A 158 -0.74 -10.47 3.06
N GLY A 159 -1.81 -10.10 3.77
CA GLY A 159 -1.68 -9.44 5.07
C GLY A 159 -1.09 -8.04 5.00
N ASN A 160 -1.10 -7.33 6.11
CA ASN A 160 -0.45 -6.02 6.27
C ASN A 160 0.55 -6.03 7.43
N PHE A 161 1.21 -4.91 7.70
CA PHE A 161 2.50 -4.78 8.37
C PHE A 161 3.65 -5.41 7.56
N TRP A 162 4.88 -5.15 7.96
CA TRP A 162 6.08 -5.70 7.30
C TRP A 162 6.23 -7.22 7.46
N ASP A 163 5.53 -7.82 8.40
CA ASP A 163 5.57 -9.25 8.74
C ASP A 163 4.27 -10.01 8.43
N GLY A 164 3.26 -9.35 7.84
CA GLY A 164 2.00 -9.99 7.46
C GLY A 164 1.01 -10.27 8.60
N ARG A 165 1.35 -9.93 9.86
CA ARG A 165 0.55 -10.30 11.05
C ARG A 165 -0.86 -9.73 11.10
N ALA A 166 -1.16 -8.65 10.37
CA ALA A 166 -2.53 -8.20 10.13
C ALA A 166 -3.11 -8.99 8.96
N THR A 167 -3.61 -10.18 9.27
CA THR A 167 -3.94 -11.20 8.28
C THR A 167 -5.18 -10.90 7.45
N GLY A 168 -6.11 -10.14 7.99
CA GLY A 168 -7.45 -9.96 7.42
C GLY A 168 -8.43 -11.08 7.78
N GLU A 169 -8.01 -12.05 8.58
CA GLU A 169 -8.88 -13.15 8.99
C GLU A 169 -10.00 -12.70 9.93
N ALA A 170 -9.74 -11.69 10.77
CA ALA A 170 -10.71 -11.25 11.78
C ALA A 170 -11.84 -10.43 11.13
N LEU A 171 -11.53 -9.46 10.28
CA LEU A 171 -12.50 -8.53 9.70
C LEU A 171 -12.71 -8.72 8.18
N GLY A 172 -12.10 -9.76 7.59
CA GLY A 172 -12.17 -10.00 6.14
C GLY A 172 -11.35 -9.00 5.30
N ASN A 173 -10.53 -8.17 5.95
CA ASN A 173 -9.73 -7.14 5.32
C ASN A 173 -8.42 -6.87 6.09
N PRO A 174 -7.24 -7.11 5.49
CA PRO A 174 -5.96 -6.88 6.16
C PRO A 174 -5.73 -5.42 6.60
N ALA A 175 -6.27 -4.42 5.89
CA ALA A 175 -6.13 -3.03 6.30
C ALA A 175 -6.99 -2.73 7.54
N ALA A 176 -8.19 -3.32 7.64
CA ALA A 176 -9.03 -3.17 8.83
C ALA A 176 -8.37 -3.84 10.06
N ASP A 177 -7.87 -5.07 9.91
CA ASP A 177 -7.13 -5.75 10.99
C ASP A 177 -5.89 -4.94 11.40
N GLN A 178 -5.18 -4.35 10.43
CA GLN A 178 -4.00 -3.52 10.68
C GLN A 178 -4.36 -2.25 11.46
N ALA A 179 -5.44 -1.56 11.05
CA ALA A 179 -5.84 -0.28 11.64
C ALA A 179 -6.15 -0.37 13.13
N LEU A 180 -6.56 -1.54 13.63
CA LEU A 180 -6.82 -1.79 15.04
C LEU A 180 -5.54 -1.91 15.88
N GLY A 181 -4.44 -2.39 15.31
CA GLY A 181 -3.21 -2.64 16.04
C GLY A 181 -2.62 -1.45 16.79
N PRO A 182 -2.42 -0.29 16.14
CA PRO A 182 -1.78 0.89 16.71
C PRO A 182 -2.48 1.47 17.95
N PHE A 183 -3.82 1.37 18.03
CA PHE A 183 -4.57 1.96 19.15
C PHE A 183 -4.13 1.45 20.52
N LEU A 184 -3.90 0.15 20.65
CA LEU A 184 -3.51 -0.50 21.91
C LEU A 184 -1.99 -0.69 22.05
N ASN A 185 -1.24 -0.45 20.97
CA ASN A 185 0.21 -0.65 20.97
C ASN A 185 0.90 0.40 21.90
N PRO A 186 1.63 -0.03 22.94
CA PRO A 186 2.25 0.89 23.90
C PRO A 186 3.36 1.76 23.30
N VAL A 187 3.91 1.40 22.14
CA VAL A 187 4.92 2.20 21.43
C VAL A 187 4.31 3.05 20.30
N GLU A 188 2.98 3.03 20.15
CA GLU A 188 2.23 3.81 19.18
C GLU A 188 1.18 4.67 19.89
N GLN A 189 -0.13 4.37 19.82
CA GLN A 189 -1.19 5.19 20.41
C GLN A 189 -1.42 4.93 21.92
N ASN A 190 -0.97 3.79 22.45
CA ASN A 190 -0.88 3.49 23.88
C ASN A 190 -2.21 3.61 24.65
N ASN A 191 -3.37 3.34 24.01
CA ASN A 191 -4.62 3.29 24.75
C ASN A 191 -4.63 2.07 25.68
N PRO A 192 -5.20 2.20 26.91
CA PRO A 192 -5.17 1.11 27.89
C PRO A 192 -6.12 -0.05 27.52
N SER A 193 -7.13 0.19 26.68
CA SER A 193 -8.13 -0.80 26.32
C SER A 193 -8.96 -0.36 25.10
N LYS A 194 -9.66 -1.31 24.47
CA LYS A 194 -10.70 -1.03 23.47
C LYS A 194 -11.82 -0.16 24.03
N GLN A 195 -12.16 -0.32 25.31
CA GLN A 195 -13.12 0.52 26.05
C GLN A 195 -12.71 2.01 25.95
N ALA A 196 -11.44 2.32 26.22
CA ALA A 196 -10.95 3.70 26.16
C ALA A 196 -11.03 4.28 24.72
N VAL A 197 -10.78 3.47 23.70
CA VAL A 197 -10.95 3.87 22.30
C VAL A 197 -12.43 4.15 21.99
N CYS A 198 -13.33 3.24 22.38
CA CYS A 198 -14.77 3.39 22.21
C CYS A 198 -15.26 4.72 22.84
N GLU A 199 -14.87 5.00 24.09
CA GLU A 199 -15.27 6.22 24.82
C GLU A 199 -14.72 7.49 24.15
N GLN A 200 -13.51 7.48 23.61
CA GLN A 200 -12.95 8.61 22.86
C GLN A 200 -13.75 8.86 21.57
N VAL A 201 -14.10 7.81 20.84
CA VAL A 201 -14.95 7.92 19.62
C VAL A 201 -16.34 8.44 20.00
N ALA A 202 -16.95 7.93 21.08
CA ALA A 202 -18.25 8.39 21.56
C ALA A 202 -18.26 9.86 22.01
N ALA A 203 -17.14 10.35 22.52
CA ALA A 203 -16.97 11.76 22.89
C ALA A 203 -16.59 12.68 21.71
N SER A 204 -16.34 12.13 20.53
CA SER A 204 -15.89 12.87 19.36
C SER A 204 -17.01 13.71 18.73
N LYS A 205 -16.60 14.67 17.86
CA LYS A 205 -17.54 15.49 17.08
C LYS A 205 -18.22 14.71 15.94
N TYR A 206 -17.74 13.51 15.63
CA TYR A 206 -18.24 12.64 14.56
C TYR A 206 -18.98 11.41 15.09
N ALA A 207 -19.30 11.35 16.39
CA ALA A 207 -20.09 10.27 16.98
C ALA A 207 -21.44 10.07 16.25
N ALA A 208 -22.13 11.16 15.88
CA ALA A 208 -23.36 11.08 15.11
C ALA A 208 -23.15 10.49 13.71
N LEU A 209 -22.04 10.80 13.04
CA LEU A 209 -21.70 10.19 11.75
C LEU A 209 -21.40 8.69 11.90
N PHE A 210 -20.80 8.27 13.01
CA PHE A 210 -20.58 6.85 13.28
C PHE A 210 -21.90 6.08 13.32
N GLU A 211 -22.91 6.61 14.03
CA GLU A 211 -24.24 5.99 14.07
C GLU A 211 -25.01 6.09 12.75
N GLU A 212 -24.78 7.14 11.97
CA GLU A 212 -25.34 7.26 10.62
C GLU A 212 -24.80 6.18 9.68
N VAL A 213 -23.51 5.85 9.78
CA VAL A 213 -22.84 4.81 8.97
C VAL A 213 -23.22 3.40 9.42
N TRP A 214 -23.16 3.14 10.73
CA TRP A 214 -23.27 1.78 11.27
C TRP A 214 -24.64 1.45 11.86
N GLY A 215 -25.55 2.42 11.89
CA GLY A 215 -26.88 2.32 12.44
C GLY A 215 -27.02 2.93 13.84
N GLU A 216 -28.23 3.38 14.17
CA GLU A 216 -28.56 3.94 15.49
C GLU A 216 -28.23 2.94 16.61
N GLY A 217 -27.55 3.41 17.67
CA GLY A 217 -27.09 2.60 18.79
C GLY A 217 -25.88 1.72 18.49
N SER A 218 -25.22 1.92 17.36
CA SER A 218 -24.00 1.18 16.99
C SER A 218 -22.76 1.63 17.77
N LEU A 219 -22.77 2.86 18.27
CA LEU A 219 -21.70 3.41 19.12
C LEU A 219 -22.07 3.20 20.59
N ASP A 220 -21.86 1.98 21.05
CA ASP A 220 -22.19 1.57 22.41
C ASP A 220 -20.98 1.02 23.15
N CYS A 221 -20.62 1.66 24.25
CA CYS A 221 -19.49 1.29 25.11
C CYS A 221 -19.95 0.65 26.44
N SER A 222 -21.16 0.09 26.51
CA SER A 222 -21.75 -0.40 27.76
C SER A 222 -21.39 -1.84 28.13
N THR A 223 -21.08 -2.69 27.14
CA THR A 223 -20.68 -4.08 27.35
C THR A 223 -19.41 -4.42 26.55
N THR A 224 -18.75 -5.52 26.90
CA THR A 224 -17.57 -5.99 26.15
C THR A 224 -17.92 -6.28 24.70
N GLU A 225 -19.04 -6.91 24.43
CA GLU A 225 -19.50 -7.27 23.08
C GLU A 225 -19.75 -6.03 22.21
N THR A 226 -20.38 -4.99 22.78
CA THR A 226 -20.64 -3.75 22.04
C THR A 226 -19.38 -2.92 21.83
N VAL A 227 -18.46 -2.93 22.80
CA VAL A 227 -17.12 -2.33 22.69
C VAL A 227 -16.30 -3.00 21.58
N ASP A 228 -16.27 -4.35 21.55
CA ASP A 228 -15.57 -5.07 20.50
C ASP A 228 -16.16 -4.76 19.12
N ALA A 229 -17.49 -4.77 18.99
CA ALA A 229 -18.17 -4.43 17.74
C ALA A 229 -17.90 -2.97 17.30
N THR A 230 -17.85 -2.02 18.24
CA THR A 230 -17.49 -0.63 17.94
C THR A 230 -16.04 -0.53 17.48
N TYR A 231 -15.14 -1.22 18.16
CA TYR A 231 -13.70 -1.25 17.81
C TYR A 231 -13.47 -1.81 16.41
N ASP A 232 -14.15 -2.91 16.05
CA ASP A 232 -14.09 -3.51 14.72
C ASP A 232 -14.59 -2.52 13.63
N ARG A 233 -15.68 -1.80 13.88
CA ARG A 233 -16.21 -0.76 12.98
C ARG A 233 -15.24 0.42 12.81
N VAL A 234 -14.48 0.78 13.83
CA VAL A 234 -13.39 1.77 13.70
C VAL A 234 -12.35 1.28 12.68
N GLY A 235 -11.90 0.04 12.76
CA GLY A 235 -10.94 -0.54 11.81
C GLY A 235 -11.48 -0.60 10.39
N LEU A 236 -12.74 -1.04 10.22
CA LEU A 236 -13.40 -1.12 8.91
C LEU A 236 -13.54 0.27 8.27
N SER A 237 -13.94 1.29 9.04
CA SER A 237 -14.06 2.66 8.53
C SER A 237 -12.70 3.23 8.11
N ILE A 238 -11.63 3.00 8.88
CA ILE A 238 -10.28 3.45 8.49
C ILE A 238 -9.85 2.76 7.20
N ALA A 239 -10.05 1.46 7.07
CA ALA A 239 -9.76 0.71 5.85
C ALA A 239 -10.55 1.22 4.63
N ALA A 240 -11.81 1.61 4.81
CA ALA A 240 -12.62 2.24 3.77
C ALA A 240 -11.99 3.56 3.30
N TYR A 241 -11.51 4.41 4.22
CA TYR A 241 -10.78 5.63 3.86
C TYR A 241 -9.48 5.32 3.12
N GLU A 242 -8.70 4.35 3.57
CA GLU A 242 -7.45 3.95 2.92
C GLU A 242 -7.67 3.39 1.50
N ALA A 243 -8.82 2.78 1.25
CA ALA A 243 -9.24 2.31 -0.08
C ALA A 243 -9.78 3.43 -1.00
N SER A 244 -10.14 4.60 -0.42
CA SER A 244 -10.78 5.68 -1.16
C SER A 244 -9.87 6.29 -2.24
N LEU A 245 -10.48 6.96 -3.22
CA LEU A 245 -9.74 7.71 -4.24
C LEU A 245 -8.96 8.93 -3.70
N GLU A 246 -9.17 9.32 -2.44
CA GLU A 246 -8.35 10.35 -1.80
C GLU A 246 -6.97 9.78 -1.38
N VAL A 247 -6.91 8.53 -0.98
CA VAL A 247 -5.69 7.85 -0.51
C VAL A 247 -5.02 7.03 -1.61
N SER A 248 -5.82 6.38 -2.44
CA SER A 248 -5.38 5.45 -3.49
C SER A 248 -6.00 5.81 -4.85
N PRO A 249 -5.64 6.97 -5.44
CA PRO A 249 -6.35 7.56 -6.59
C PRO A 249 -6.01 6.94 -7.94
N PHE A 250 -4.95 6.13 -8.08
CA PHE A 250 -4.48 5.58 -9.35
C PHE A 250 -4.34 6.64 -10.45
N ASN A 251 -3.67 7.73 -10.16
CA ASN A 251 -3.49 8.87 -11.08
C ASN A 251 -2.03 9.34 -11.19
N SER A 252 -1.10 8.40 -11.14
CA SER A 252 0.32 8.63 -11.40
C SER A 252 0.58 8.85 -12.90
N LYS A 253 1.76 9.35 -13.26
CA LYS A 253 2.16 9.47 -14.67
C LYS A 253 2.10 8.10 -15.38
N TYR A 254 2.49 7.04 -14.68
CA TYR A 254 2.47 5.69 -15.24
C TYR A 254 1.05 5.18 -15.50
N ASP A 255 0.08 5.49 -14.62
CA ASP A 255 -1.33 5.15 -14.86
C ASP A 255 -1.86 5.84 -16.14
N TYR A 256 -1.53 7.11 -16.33
CA TYR A 256 -1.89 7.83 -17.56
C TYR A 256 -1.15 7.31 -18.79
N PHE A 257 0.09 6.84 -18.64
CA PHE A 257 0.83 6.17 -19.72
C PHE A 257 0.15 4.87 -20.12
N LEU A 258 -0.22 4.02 -19.19
CA LEU A 258 -0.96 2.78 -19.47
C LEU A 258 -2.32 3.05 -20.14
N ALA A 259 -2.94 4.18 -19.80
CA ALA A 259 -4.18 4.63 -20.44
C ALA A 259 -3.96 5.32 -21.81
N GLY A 260 -2.72 5.46 -22.29
CA GLY A 260 -2.39 6.16 -23.54
C GLY A 260 -2.60 7.68 -23.49
N MET A 261 -2.66 8.27 -22.29
CA MET A 261 -2.90 9.69 -22.04
C MET A 261 -1.65 10.46 -21.59
N ALA A 262 -0.52 9.80 -21.42
CA ALA A 262 0.76 10.40 -21.15
C ALA A 262 1.88 9.64 -21.86
N GLU A 263 3.01 10.31 -22.10
CA GLU A 263 4.22 9.70 -22.63
C GLU A 263 5.30 9.65 -21.55
N LEU A 264 6.07 8.56 -21.53
CA LEU A 264 7.30 8.49 -20.78
C LEU A 264 8.41 9.22 -21.55
N THR A 265 9.30 9.89 -20.86
CA THR A 265 10.55 10.35 -21.46
C THR A 265 11.44 9.17 -21.84
N ASP A 266 12.46 9.40 -22.70
CA ASP A 266 13.39 8.33 -23.11
C ASP A 266 14.05 7.67 -21.89
N GLN A 267 14.41 8.44 -20.86
CA GLN A 267 15.01 7.92 -19.63
C GLN A 267 14.02 7.10 -18.80
N GLU A 268 12.78 7.57 -18.65
CA GLU A 268 11.73 6.82 -17.93
C GLU A 268 11.35 5.52 -18.65
N ALA A 269 11.25 5.55 -19.99
CA ALA A 269 10.97 4.37 -20.80
C ALA A 269 12.12 3.36 -20.76
N TRP A 270 13.37 3.85 -20.79
CA TRP A 270 14.55 2.99 -20.59
C TRP A 270 14.55 2.38 -19.19
N GLY A 271 14.24 3.18 -18.16
CA GLY A 271 14.09 2.72 -16.78
C GLY A 271 13.03 1.63 -16.63
N LEU A 272 11.86 1.77 -17.28
CA LEU A 272 10.82 0.72 -17.31
C LEU A 272 11.34 -0.57 -17.96
N SER A 273 12.06 -0.46 -19.07
CA SER A 273 12.67 -1.62 -19.73
C SER A 273 13.70 -2.34 -18.83
N LEU A 274 14.50 -1.57 -18.09
CA LEU A 274 15.47 -2.13 -17.14
C LEU A 274 14.76 -2.75 -15.92
N PHE A 275 13.74 -2.09 -15.39
CA PHE A 275 12.92 -2.57 -14.28
C PHE A 275 12.29 -3.93 -14.58
N ASN A 276 11.79 -4.12 -15.81
CA ASN A 276 11.19 -5.37 -16.27
C ASN A 276 12.19 -6.39 -16.79
N GLY A 277 13.44 -6.00 -16.98
CA GLY A 277 14.48 -6.84 -17.58
C GLY A 277 15.68 -7.00 -16.65
N LYS A 278 16.80 -6.38 -17.02
CA LYS A 278 18.10 -6.52 -16.35
C LYS A 278 18.06 -6.22 -14.84
N GLY A 279 17.21 -5.28 -14.40
CA GLY A 279 17.06 -4.91 -13.00
C GLY A 279 16.21 -5.87 -12.18
N MET A 280 15.51 -6.84 -12.81
CA MET A 280 14.67 -7.87 -12.21
C MET A 280 13.60 -7.39 -11.21
N CYS A 281 13.34 -6.07 -11.14
CA CYS A 281 12.42 -5.49 -10.15
C CYS A 281 10.99 -6.00 -10.29
N SER A 282 10.54 -6.27 -11.52
CA SER A 282 9.19 -6.75 -11.80
C SER A 282 8.92 -8.20 -11.35
N ALA A 283 9.94 -8.94 -10.94
CA ALA A 283 9.77 -10.27 -10.34
C ALA A 283 8.89 -10.19 -9.07
N CYS A 284 9.14 -9.19 -8.23
CA CYS A 284 8.37 -8.93 -7.00
C CYS A 284 7.43 -7.71 -7.12
N HIS A 285 7.69 -6.80 -8.08
CA HIS A 285 6.95 -5.57 -8.29
C HIS A 285 6.31 -5.50 -9.70
N PRO A 286 5.31 -6.34 -10.02
CA PRO A 286 4.70 -6.39 -11.36
C PRO A 286 4.26 -5.01 -11.83
N SER A 287 4.62 -4.65 -13.08
CA SER A 287 4.32 -3.35 -13.68
C SER A 287 3.21 -3.41 -14.72
N ASP A 288 2.83 -4.60 -15.19
CA ASP A 288 1.80 -4.79 -16.19
C ASP A 288 0.39 -4.71 -15.58
N LEU A 289 -0.60 -4.47 -16.45
CA LEU A 289 -2.01 -4.57 -16.05
C LEU A 289 -2.34 -5.99 -15.60
N GLY A 290 -3.17 -6.09 -14.58
CA GLY A 290 -3.72 -7.36 -14.13
C GLY A 290 -4.63 -8.03 -15.18
N PRO A 291 -5.05 -9.29 -14.96
CA PRO A 291 -5.82 -10.09 -15.95
C PRO A 291 -7.14 -9.45 -16.40
N ASN A 292 -7.75 -8.62 -15.56
CA ASN A 292 -8.97 -7.89 -15.86
C ASN A 292 -8.73 -6.38 -16.12
N ASN A 293 -7.49 -6.02 -16.51
CA ASN A 293 -6.99 -4.65 -16.68
C ASN A 293 -6.93 -3.85 -15.38
N GLU A 294 -6.73 -4.48 -14.24
CA GLU A 294 -6.42 -3.79 -12.99
C GLU A 294 -5.08 -3.06 -13.11
N LEU A 295 -5.03 -1.83 -12.59
CA LEU A 295 -3.78 -1.07 -12.54
C LEU A 295 -2.79 -1.73 -11.57
N PRO A 296 -1.49 -1.79 -11.93
CA PRO A 296 -0.51 -2.49 -11.12
C PRO A 296 -0.33 -1.83 -9.76
N LEU A 297 -0.26 -2.64 -8.72
CA LEU A 297 0.06 -2.20 -7.36
C LEU A 297 1.57 -2.13 -7.12
N PHE A 298 2.39 -2.63 -8.05
CA PHE A 298 3.84 -2.74 -7.89
C PHE A 298 4.23 -3.48 -6.62
N THR A 299 3.53 -4.56 -6.33
CA THR A 299 3.79 -5.57 -5.31
C THR A 299 3.03 -6.83 -5.68
N ASP A 300 3.63 -7.97 -5.48
CA ASP A 300 3.00 -9.28 -5.54
C ASP A 300 2.44 -9.71 -4.17
N ASN A 301 2.65 -8.87 -3.14
CA ASN A 301 2.28 -9.11 -1.74
C ASN A 301 2.98 -10.32 -1.08
N THR A 302 4.06 -10.82 -1.64
CA THR A 302 4.91 -11.85 -1.04
C THR A 302 5.86 -11.27 0.01
N PHE A 303 6.80 -12.09 0.50
CA PHE A 303 7.78 -11.71 1.52
C PHE A 303 9.16 -12.16 1.10
N ASP A 304 10.15 -11.28 1.29
CA ASP A 304 11.52 -11.61 0.93
C ASP A 304 12.54 -11.03 1.93
N ASN A 305 13.68 -11.71 2.05
CA ASN A 305 14.83 -11.19 2.78
C ASN A 305 15.88 -10.67 1.79
N LEU A 306 15.91 -9.36 1.65
CA LEU A 306 16.84 -8.68 0.75
C LEU A 306 18.28 -8.57 1.31
N GLY A 307 18.54 -9.08 2.51
CA GLY A 307 19.84 -8.90 3.15
C GLY A 307 20.12 -7.47 3.64
N VAL A 308 19.07 -6.70 3.95
CA VAL A 308 19.17 -5.30 4.37
C VAL A 308 19.99 -5.20 5.65
N PRO A 309 21.01 -4.30 5.70
CA PRO A 309 21.79 -4.06 6.93
C PRO A 309 20.93 -3.50 8.06
N LYS A 310 21.35 -3.78 9.30
CA LYS A 310 20.77 -3.20 10.50
C LYS A 310 20.88 -1.67 10.45
N ASN A 311 19.81 -0.94 10.81
CA ASN A 311 19.88 0.51 10.93
C ASN A 311 20.41 0.92 12.31
N PRO A 312 21.67 1.39 12.43
CA PRO A 312 22.26 1.68 13.75
C PRO A 312 21.60 2.87 14.46
N GLU A 313 20.83 3.69 13.76
CA GLU A 313 20.13 4.85 14.35
C GLU A 313 18.71 4.50 14.85
N ASN A 314 18.29 3.22 14.76
CA ASN A 314 16.97 2.80 15.23
C ASN A 314 16.90 2.88 16.78
N PRO A 315 16.05 3.77 17.33
CA PRO A 315 15.97 3.98 18.78
C PRO A 315 15.39 2.76 19.53
N PHE A 316 14.78 1.81 18.82
CA PHE A 316 14.24 0.61 19.44
C PHE A 316 15.32 -0.24 20.14
N TYR A 317 16.57 -0.15 19.68
CA TYR A 317 17.68 -0.87 20.30
C TYR A 317 18.04 -0.37 21.71
N ASP A 318 17.60 0.84 22.07
CA ASP A 318 17.79 1.39 23.43
C ASP A 318 16.52 1.24 24.30
N MET A 319 15.50 0.51 23.83
CA MET A 319 14.23 0.32 24.56
C MET A 319 14.31 -0.75 25.67
N ASP A 320 15.46 -1.36 25.91
CA ASP A 320 15.78 -2.12 27.13
C ASP A 320 15.77 -1.26 28.40
N LYS A 321 15.91 0.07 28.23
CA LYS A 321 15.91 1.09 29.29
C LYS A 321 14.58 1.80 29.46
N VAL A 322 13.55 1.45 28.64
CA VAL A 322 12.21 2.02 28.68
C VAL A 322 11.23 0.92 29.05
N TYR A 323 10.42 1.17 30.08
CA TYR A 323 9.60 0.16 30.71
C TYR A 323 8.12 0.41 30.45
N LEU A 324 7.37 -0.68 30.32
CA LEU A 324 5.92 -0.69 30.38
C LEU A 324 5.43 -0.51 31.84
N ASP A 325 4.12 -0.32 32.00
CA ASP A 325 3.52 -0.08 33.31
C ASP A 325 3.60 -1.29 34.25
N ASP A 326 3.78 -2.50 33.69
CA ASP A 326 4.02 -3.75 34.41
C ASP A 326 5.49 -3.94 34.83
N GLY A 327 6.37 -3.01 34.48
CA GLY A 327 7.79 -3.04 34.81
C GLY A 327 8.65 -3.87 33.84
N SER A 328 8.10 -4.40 32.76
CA SER A 328 8.87 -5.06 31.72
C SER A 328 9.49 -4.05 30.73
N PRO A 329 10.72 -4.29 30.22
CA PRO A 329 11.27 -3.44 29.17
C PRO A 329 10.53 -3.66 27.84
N ILE A 330 10.42 -2.58 27.03
CA ILE A 330 9.78 -2.64 25.71
C ILE A 330 10.55 -3.58 24.78
N ASN A 331 11.88 -3.49 24.79
CA ASN A 331 12.75 -4.38 24.05
C ASN A 331 13.76 -5.04 25.00
N PRO A 332 13.46 -6.23 25.55
CA PRO A 332 14.38 -6.88 26.50
C PRO A 332 15.72 -7.28 25.88
N LEU A 333 15.81 -7.41 24.56
CA LEU A 333 17.04 -7.77 23.84
C LEU A 333 17.95 -6.56 23.56
N GLY A 334 17.41 -5.34 23.66
CA GLY A 334 18.20 -4.12 23.44
C GLY A 334 18.93 -4.14 22.10
N GLN A 335 20.24 -3.94 22.14
CA GLN A 335 21.11 -3.93 20.96
C GLN A 335 21.23 -5.29 20.24
N ASP A 336 20.92 -6.39 20.93
CA ASP A 336 20.95 -7.74 20.36
C ASP A 336 19.66 -8.09 19.59
N TRP A 337 18.64 -7.23 19.67
CA TRP A 337 17.41 -7.44 18.89
C TRP A 337 17.70 -7.39 17.40
N ILE A 338 17.14 -8.35 16.67
CA ILE A 338 17.09 -8.39 15.21
C ILE A 338 15.64 -8.51 14.77
N ASP A 339 15.29 -7.96 13.61
CA ASP A 339 13.94 -8.06 13.08
C ASP A 339 13.70 -9.44 12.45
N PRO A 340 12.89 -10.31 13.06
CA PRO A 340 12.63 -11.64 12.54
C PRO A 340 11.73 -11.66 11.28
N GLY A 341 11.10 -10.53 10.93
CA GLY A 341 10.17 -10.45 9.82
C GLY A 341 9.02 -11.45 9.91
N LEU A 342 8.63 -11.99 8.76
CA LEU A 342 7.58 -13.01 8.63
C LEU A 342 7.81 -14.21 9.55
N GLY A 343 9.05 -14.70 9.63
CA GLY A 343 9.37 -15.86 10.48
C GLY A 343 8.98 -15.66 11.93
N GLY A 344 9.17 -14.43 12.46
CA GLY A 344 8.72 -14.10 13.81
C GLY A 344 7.21 -14.19 14.01
N PHE A 345 6.43 -13.77 13.01
CA PHE A 345 4.98 -13.93 13.04
C PHE A 345 4.56 -15.40 12.94
N LEU A 346 5.14 -16.15 12.00
CA LEU A 346 4.79 -17.57 11.81
C LEU A 346 5.06 -18.41 13.06
N GLN A 347 6.09 -18.08 13.85
CA GLN A 347 6.33 -18.76 15.15
C GLN A 347 5.15 -18.63 16.12
N THR A 348 4.32 -17.62 16.00
CA THR A 348 3.15 -17.41 16.86
C THR A 348 1.90 -18.17 16.36
N ARG A 349 1.98 -18.81 15.19
CA ARG A 349 0.88 -19.49 14.51
C ARG A 349 1.15 -21.01 14.50
N PRO A 350 0.43 -21.80 15.30
CA PRO A 350 0.69 -23.25 15.39
C PRO A 350 0.65 -23.97 14.04
N GLU A 351 -0.20 -23.54 13.13
CA GLU A 351 -0.37 -24.10 11.78
C GLU A 351 0.82 -23.83 10.83
N TRP A 352 1.65 -22.84 11.13
CA TRP A 352 2.78 -22.39 10.30
C TRP A 352 4.11 -22.34 11.05
N ALA A 353 4.15 -22.74 12.31
CA ALA A 353 5.34 -22.65 13.16
C ALA A 353 6.53 -23.43 12.58
N ASP A 354 6.29 -24.56 11.94
CA ASP A 354 7.32 -25.37 11.29
C ASP A 354 7.97 -24.67 10.07
N MET A 355 7.28 -23.69 9.47
CA MET A 355 7.76 -22.92 8.33
C MET A 355 8.48 -21.62 8.77
N ALA A 356 8.47 -21.29 10.04
CA ALA A 356 9.00 -20.03 10.55
C ALA A 356 10.49 -19.85 10.26
N ASP A 357 11.27 -20.91 10.39
CA ASP A 357 12.73 -20.88 10.24
C ASP A 357 13.17 -20.50 8.80
N GLU A 358 12.44 -20.96 7.79
CA GLU A 358 12.67 -20.68 6.37
C GLU A 358 12.19 -19.28 5.95
N ASN A 359 11.47 -18.60 6.85
CA ASN A 359 10.91 -17.28 6.62
C ASN A 359 11.51 -16.19 7.55
N MET A 360 12.54 -16.54 8.34
CA MET A 360 13.24 -15.57 9.19
C MET A 360 13.92 -14.49 8.36
N GLY A 361 13.67 -13.22 8.73
CA GLY A 361 14.23 -12.06 8.07
C GLY A 361 13.49 -11.61 6.81
N LYS A 362 12.47 -12.36 6.35
CA LYS A 362 11.65 -11.95 5.21
C LYS A 362 10.66 -10.87 5.61
N HIS A 363 10.55 -9.85 4.78
CA HIS A 363 9.61 -8.74 4.95
C HIS A 363 8.71 -8.61 3.74
N LYS A 364 7.48 -8.14 3.97
CA LYS A 364 6.50 -7.93 2.90
C LYS A 364 7.06 -7.06 1.79
N VAL A 365 6.92 -7.51 0.54
CA VAL A 365 7.19 -6.70 -0.65
C VAL A 365 6.23 -5.51 -0.67
N PRO A 366 6.72 -4.27 -0.48
CA PRO A 366 5.85 -3.11 -0.40
C PRO A 366 5.40 -2.65 -1.78
N THR A 367 4.24 -1.99 -1.85
CA THR A 367 3.90 -1.24 -3.06
C THR A 367 4.97 -0.19 -3.37
N LEU A 368 5.32 -0.02 -4.66
CA LEU A 368 6.16 1.10 -5.11
C LEU A 368 5.33 2.33 -5.51
N ARG A 369 4.00 2.26 -5.43
CA ARG A 369 3.17 3.45 -5.63
C ARG A 369 3.53 4.52 -4.62
N ASN A 370 3.64 5.76 -5.08
CA ASN A 370 4.09 6.89 -4.27
C ASN A 370 5.53 6.77 -3.70
N VAL A 371 6.33 5.80 -4.15
CA VAL A 371 7.69 5.61 -3.64
C VAL A 371 8.55 6.87 -3.81
N GLY A 372 8.39 7.59 -4.94
CA GLY A 372 9.03 8.88 -5.22
C GLY A 372 8.33 10.10 -4.64
N LYS A 373 7.10 9.98 -4.09
CA LYS A 373 6.32 11.11 -3.60
C LYS A 373 6.93 11.68 -2.33
N ALA A 374 7.22 12.98 -2.33
CA ALA A 374 7.88 13.65 -1.23
C ALA A 374 7.26 15.03 -0.94
N ASN A 375 7.36 15.47 0.29
CA ASN A 375 6.92 16.80 0.73
C ASN A 375 7.97 17.87 0.39
N GLY A 376 8.12 18.16 -0.89
CA GLY A 376 9.07 19.14 -1.41
C GLY A 376 10.30 18.53 -2.10
N LYS A 377 11.03 19.37 -2.87
CA LYS A 377 12.06 18.92 -3.82
C LYS A 377 13.23 18.16 -3.18
N ASN A 378 13.56 18.45 -1.93
CA ASN A 378 14.71 17.86 -1.24
C ASN A 378 14.25 17.17 0.06
N PHE A 379 13.02 16.65 0.10
CA PHE A 379 12.50 15.97 1.27
C PHE A 379 13.15 14.59 1.41
N PRO A 380 13.89 14.30 2.48
CA PRO A 380 14.47 12.99 2.71
C PRO A 380 13.36 11.97 3.02
N LYS A 381 13.37 10.86 2.32
CA LYS A 381 12.58 9.66 2.63
C LYS A 381 13.50 8.57 3.18
N ALA A 382 12.92 7.64 3.88
CA ALA A 382 13.60 6.42 4.33
C ALA A 382 12.95 5.22 3.64
N PHE A 383 13.74 4.22 3.31
CA PHE A 383 13.33 3.05 2.55
C PHE A 383 13.66 1.77 3.31
N THR A 384 13.01 0.66 2.95
CA THR A 384 13.01 -0.63 3.63
C THR A 384 12.28 -0.63 4.98
N HIS A 385 12.15 -1.80 5.62
CA HIS A 385 11.43 -1.96 6.89
C HIS A 385 12.09 -1.20 8.06
N ASN A 386 13.41 -1.09 8.04
CA ASN A 386 14.20 -0.40 9.08
C ASN A 386 14.69 0.99 8.66
N GLY A 387 14.44 1.39 7.40
CA GLY A 387 14.77 2.73 6.89
C GLY A 387 16.26 3.06 6.80
N VAL A 388 17.13 2.08 6.65
CA VAL A 388 18.58 2.30 6.57
C VAL A 388 18.93 3.14 5.34
N PHE A 389 18.29 2.89 4.19
CA PHE A 389 18.51 3.66 2.97
C PHE A 389 17.74 4.98 2.95
N LYS A 390 18.36 6.03 2.41
CA LYS A 390 17.83 7.40 2.43
C LYS A 390 17.50 7.96 1.05
N SER A 391 17.75 7.21 -0.01
CA SER A 391 17.38 7.55 -1.38
C SER A 391 16.99 6.32 -2.19
N LEU A 392 16.18 6.51 -3.25
CA LEU A 392 15.87 5.42 -4.20
C LEU A 392 17.12 4.94 -4.93
N LYS A 393 18.05 5.85 -5.24
CA LYS A 393 19.32 5.47 -5.88
C LYS A 393 20.11 4.51 -4.99
N GLU A 394 20.18 4.77 -3.69
CA GLU A 394 20.87 3.91 -2.73
C GLU A 394 20.22 2.52 -2.64
N VAL A 395 18.88 2.44 -2.71
CA VAL A 395 18.16 1.15 -2.77
C VAL A 395 18.50 0.39 -4.05
N VAL A 396 18.42 1.04 -5.22
CA VAL A 396 18.74 0.40 -6.50
C VAL A 396 20.20 -0.04 -6.54
N HIS A 397 21.12 0.79 -6.03
CA HIS A 397 22.53 0.47 -5.95
C HIS A 397 22.81 -0.74 -5.03
N PHE A 398 22.11 -0.83 -3.90
CA PHE A 398 22.17 -1.99 -3.02
C PHE A 398 21.69 -3.27 -3.72
N TYR A 399 20.57 -3.22 -4.46
CA TYR A 399 20.09 -4.33 -5.25
C TYR A 399 21.09 -4.74 -6.34
N ASN A 400 21.78 -3.76 -6.93
CA ASN A 400 22.77 -4.00 -7.97
C ASN A 400 24.05 -4.63 -7.43
N THR A 401 24.50 -4.25 -6.21
CA THR A 401 25.91 -4.48 -5.78
C THR A 401 26.07 -5.17 -4.43
N ARG A 402 24.99 -5.55 -3.75
CA ARG A 402 25.03 -6.13 -2.39
C ARG A 402 26.07 -7.24 -2.24
N ASP A 403 26.23 -8.09 -3.25
CA ASP A 403 27.10 -9.28 -3.18
C ASP A 403 28.48 -9.06 -3.79
N VAL A 404 28.73 -7.89 -4.40
CA VAL A 404 29.98 -7.55 -5.09
C VAL A 404 30.69 -6.32 -4.56
N GLU A 405 30.03 -5.53 -3.70
CA GLU A 405 30.63 -4.39 -2.99
C GLU A 405 30.66 -4.60 -1.47
N ASP A 406 31.38 -3.74 -0.77
CA ASP A 406 31.56 -3.83 0.70
C ASP A 406 30.41 -3.13 1.44
N TRP A 407 29.28 -3.84 1.56
CA TRP A 407 28.13 -3.39 2.36
C TRP A 407 28.23 -3.86 3.81
N PRO A 408 27.60 -3.14 4.77
CA PRO A 408 27.47 -3.64 6.13
C PRO A 408 26.75 -5.00 6.14
N PRO A 409 27.04 -5.88 7.11
CA PRO A 409 26.43 -7.20 7.16
C PRO A 409 24.90 -7.11 7.27
N PRO A 410 24.17 -8.07 6.69
CA PRO A 410 22.72 -8.12 6.78
C PRO A 410 22.24 -8.28 8.23
N GLU A 411 21.11 -7.67 8.58
CA GLU A 411 20.51 -7.81 9.92
C GLU A 411 20.16 -9.28 10.20
N VAL A 412 19.61 -9.99 9.21
CA VAL A 412 19.36 -11.43 9.25
C VAL A 412 20.08 -12.09 8.07
N ALA A 413 21.14 -12.85 8.36
CA ALA A 413 21.96 -13.49 7.34
C ALA A 413 21.35 -14.79 6.76
N LYS A 414 20.20 -15.24 7.28
CA LYS A 414 19.51 -16.44 6.85
C LYS A 414 18.46 -16.11 5.80
N ASN A 415 18.26 -17.02 4.86
CA ASN A 415 17.22 -16.91 3.83
C ASN A 415 17.33 -15.67 2.92
N ILE A 416 18.53 -15.16 2.70
CA ILE A 416 18.75 -14.01 1.82
C ILE A 416 18.47 -14.42 0.37
N ASN A 417 17.69 -13.61 -0.35
CA ASN A 417 17.51 -13.76 -1.78
C ASN A 417 18.80 -13.37 -2.51
N SER A 418 19.45 -14.35 -3.14
CA SER A 418 20.66 -14.18 -3.94
C SER A 418 20.44 -14.45 -5.43
N ASP A 419 19.22 -14.77 -5.83
CA ASP A 419 18.90 -15.18 -7.19
C ASP A 419 18.42 -14.00 -8.05
N GLU A 420 17.79 -12.99 -7.43
CA GLU A 420 17.12 -11.89 -8.12
C GLU A 420 17.76 -10.53 -7.89
N LEU A 421 18.71 -10.42 -6.96
CA LEU A 421 19.43 -9.18 -6.65
C LEU A 421 20.80 -9.47 -6.04
N GLY A 422 21.66 -8.43 -5.98
CA GLY A 422 22.98 -8.49 -5.33
C GLY A 422 24.15 -8.39 -6.33
N ASP A 423 23.98 -8.84 -7.57
CA ASP A 423 24.97 -8.71 -8.66
C ASP A 423 24.25 -8.58 -10.01
N LEU A 424 23.60 -7.43 -10.24
CA LEU A 424 22.81 -7.20 -11.46
C LEU A 424 23.67 -6.65 -12.62
N GLY A 425 24.86 -6.14 -12.34
CA GLY A 425 25.77 -5.55 -13.31
C GLY A 425 25.22 -4.29 -13.99
N LEU A 426 24.33 -3.52 -13.33
CA LEU A 426 23.82 -2.26 -13.83
C LEU A 426 24.93 -1.19 -13.83
N THR A 427 24.94 -0.32 -14.84
CA THR A 427 25.75 0.91 -14.79
C THR A 427 25.06 1.98 -13.95
N ASP A 428 25.78 3.03 -13.57
CA ASP A 428 25.23 4.15 -12.81
C ASP A 428 24.06 4.84 -13.54
N GLU A 429 24.18 4.96 -14.88
CA GLU A 429 23.11 5.53 -15.73
C GLU A 429 21.88 4.60 -15.82
N GLU A 430 22.08 3.28 -15.79
CA GLU A 430 20.98 2.30 -15.76
C GLU A 430 20.23 2.36 -14.42
N GLU A 431 20.95 2.47 -13.31
CA GLU A 431 20.33 2.69 -11.99
C GLU A 431 19.54 4.01 -11.95
N ASP A 432 20.09 5.10 -12.51
CA ASP A 432 19.42 6.40 -12.60
C ASP A 432 18.15 6.33 -13.47
N ALA A 433 18.16 5.53 -14.54
CA ALA A 433 17.00 5.32 -15.37
C ALA A 433 15.88 4.54 -14.61
N ILE A 434 16.23 3.51 -13.84
CA ILE A 434 15.27 2.79 -12.97
C ILE A 434 14.66 3.76 -11.96
N VAL A 435 15.47 4.61 -11.31
CA VAL A 435 14.98 5.65 -10.41
C VAL A 435 14.03 6.61 -11.11
N ALA A 436 14.38 7.07 -12.33
CA ALA A 436 13.52 7.94 -13.12
C ALA A 436 12.15 7.31 -13.42
N PHE A 437 12.13 6.02 -13.75
CA PHE A 437 10.87 5.27 -13.90
C PHE A 437 10.08 5.23 -12.59
N MET A 438 10.69 4.86 -11.47
CA MET A 438 10.00 4.80 -10.17
C MET A 438 9.42 6.14 -9.73
N MET A 439 10.00 7.27 -10.15
CA MET A 439 9.44 8.61 -9.88
C MET A 439 8.11 8.83 -10.61
N THR A 440 7.83 8.11 -11.71
CA THR A 440 6.55 8.19 -12.44
C THR A 440 5.38 7.54 -11.70
N LEU A 441 5.63 6.78 -10.63
CA LEU A 441 4.64 6.06 -9.84
C LEU A 441 3.97 6.93 -8.76
N SER A 442 4.24 8.23 -8.74
CA SER A 442 3.69 9.17 -7.77
C SER A 442 2.36 9.74 -8.22
N ASP A 443 1.35 9.60 -7.37
CA ASP A 443 0.00 10.12 -7.60
C ASP A 443 -0.06 11.65 -7.66
N GLY A 444 -1.08 12.15 -8.37
CA GLY A 444 -1.34 13.57 -8.55
C GLY A 444 -0.71 14.14 -9.83
N TYR A 445 -0.33 13.30 -10.79
CA TYR A 445 0.12 13.75 -12.10
C TYR A 445 -1.02 14.45 -12.85
N GLN A 446 -0.68 15.53 -13.55
CA GLN A 446 -1.61 16.28 -14.42
C GLN A 446 -1.16 16.11 -15.86
N PRO A 447 -1.90 15.37 -16.70
CA PRO A 447 -1.62 15.31 -18.14
C PRO A 447 -1.66 16.71 -18.74
N ARG A 448 -0.72 17.02 -19.62
CA ARG A 448 -0.63 18.33 -20.30
C ARG A 448 -1.42 18.30 -21.59
#